data_e23932787ce6b52774616b530fca3302
#
_entry.id   e23932787ce6b52774616b530fca3302
#
_cell.length_a   1.000
_cell.length_b   1.000
_cell.length_c   1.000
_cell.angle_alpha   90.00
_cell.angle_beta   90.00
_cell.angle_gamma   90.00
#
_symmetry.space_group_name_H-M   'P 1'
#
loop_
_entity.id
_entity.type
_entity.pdbx_description
1 polymer ?
#
loop_
_entity_poly.entity_id
_entity_poly.type
_entity_poly.pdbx_seq_one_letter_code
_entity_poly.pdbx_strand_id
1 'polypeptide(L)'
;MTPVSTPDPPEDSRCADAARAAARVARVAANAVAEVDLTLAQYRVLVFVDGVDRPATEVARLLGVSPSTLTSVVDGLCGRDLVQRLSDPADGRRVVLSITDDGRARVARADAAVADRLSGLLARLGPERASAALDGLDLLNEAMDDYLREHFGGRR
;
A
#
# COMPACT_ATOMS: atom_id res chain seq x y z
N MET A 1 -12.03 38.64 -27.39
CA MET A 1 -12.71 37.95 -26.25
C MET A 1 -11.64 37.14 -25.55
N THR A 2 -11.05 37.72 -24.49
CA THR A 2 -10.00 37.08 -23.69
C THR A 2 -10.65 35.97 -22.83
N PRO A 3 -10.13 34.76 -22.79
CA PRO A 3 -10.67 33.73 -21.91
C PRO A 3 -10.50 34.19 -20.45
N VAL A 4 -11.60 34.24 -19.72
CA VAL A 4 -11.60 34.46 -18.27
C VAL A 4 -10.95 33.25 -17.63
N SER A 5 -9.73 33.42 -17.09
CA SER A 5 -9.05 32.41 -16.31
C SER A 5 -9.85 32.21 -15.02
N THR A 6 -10.47 31.07 -14.87
CA THR A 6 -11.12 30.68 -13.61
C THR A 6 -10.04 30.65 -12.54
N PRO A 7 -10.20 31.33 -11.39
CA PRO A 7 -9.21 31.26 -10.32
C PRO A 7 -9.05 29.82 -9.83
N ASP A 8 -7.81 29.41 -9.58
CA ASP A 8 -7.51 28.11 -8.98
C ASP A 8 -8.26 27.98 -7.64
N PRO A 9 -8.89 26.84 -7.37
CA PRO A 9 -9.57 26.64 -6.08
C PRO A 9 -8.56 26.73 -4.93
N PRO A 10 -8.99 27.17 -3.73
CA PRO A 10 -8.13 27.24 -2.55
C PRO A 10 -7.45 25.88 -2.30
N GLU A 11 -6.21 25.88 -1.79
CA GLU A 11 -5.43 24.65 -1.53
C GLU A 11 -6.20 23.63 -0.68
N ASP A 12 -6.92 24.11 0.34
CA ASP A 12 -7.77 23.26 1.20
C ASP A 12 -8.85 22.49 0.40
N SER A 13 -9.44 23.12 -0.61
CA SER A 13 -10.42 22.48 -1.48
C SER A 13 -9.77 21.40 -2.37
N ARG A 14 -8.59 21.67 -2.90
CA ARG A 14 -7.83 20.70 -3.72
C ARG A 14 -7.42 19.48 -2.90
N CYS A 15 -6.97 19.68 -1.66
CA CYS A 15 -6.63 18.59 -0.75
C CYS A 15 -7.86 17.74 -0.38
N ALA A 16 -9.02 18.35 -0.17
CA ALA A 16 -10.25 17.63 0.10
C ALA A 16 -10.69 16.76 -1.10
N ASP A 17 -10.58 17.30 -2.31
CA ASP A 17 -10.90 16.55 -3.53
C ASP A 17 -9.88 15.42 -3.80
N ALA A 18 -8.59 15.67 -3.54
CA ALA A 18 -7.56 14.66 -3.60
C ALA A 18 -7.79 13.52 -2.60
N ALA A 19 -8.22 13.83 -1.37
CA ALA A 19 -8.57 12.82 -0.36
C ALA A 19 -9.73 11.92 -0.83
N ARG A 20 -10.76 12.51 -1.45
CA ARG A 20 -11.87 11.72 -2.04
C ARG A 20 -11.41 10.87 -3.21
N ALA A 21 -10.52 11.39 -4.06
CA ALA A 21 -9.94 10.65 -5.17
C ALA A 21 -9.10 9.47 -4.65
N ALA A 22 -8.25 9.67 -3.64
CA ALA A 22 -7.46 8.63 -3.00
C ALA A 22 -8.34 7.50 -2.43
N ALA A 23 -9.44 7.84 -1.74
CA ALA A 23 -10.38 6.85 -1.23
C ALA A 23 -11.04 6.02 -2.36
N ARG A 24 -11.31 6.64 -3.52
CA ARG A 24 -11.85 5.92 -4.70
C ARG A 24 -10.83 5.00 -5.32
N VAL A 25 -9.56 5.43 -5.45
CA VAL A 25 -8.46 4.60 -5.95
C VAL A 25 -8.20 3.42 -5.00
N ALA A 26 -8.19 3.66 -3.68
CA ALA A 26 -8.05 2.59 -2.69
C ALA A 26 -9.16 1.54 -2.82
N ARG A 27 -10.39 1.94 -3.15
CA ARG A 27 -11.49 0.99 -3.41
C ARG A 27 -11.26 0.17 -4.68
N VAL A 28 -10.70 0.76 -5.73
CA VAL A 28 -10.33 0.04 -6.95
C VAL A 28 -9.27 -1.02 -6.64
N ALA A 29 -8.23 -0.66 -5.89
CA ALA A 29 -7.21 -1.60 -5.45
C ALA A 29 -7.80 -2.71 -4.57
N ALA A 30 -8.67 -2.37 -3.60
CA ALA A 30 -9.32 -3.35 -2.74
C ALA A 30 -10.15 -4.39 -3.54
N ASN A 31 -10.87 -3.95 -4.55
CA ASN A 31 -11.63 -4.85 -5.42
C ASN A 31 -10.70 -5.76 -6.26
N ALA A 32 -9.60 -5.20 -6.78
CA ALA A 32 -8.64 -5.97 -7.57
C ALA A 32 -7.95 -7.07 -6.74
N VAL A 33 -7.48 -6.74 -5.52
CA VAL A 33 -6.84 -7.75 -4.67
C VAL A 33 -7.81 -8.82 -4.17
N ALA A 34 -9.11 -8.51 -4.09
CA ALA A 34 -10.15 -9.49 -3.75
C ALA A 34 -10.30 -10.58 -4.82
N GLU A 35 -9.98 -10.29 -6.09
CA GLU A 35 -10.01 -11.27 -7.19
C GLU A 35 -8.95 -12.37 -7.04
N VAL A 36 -7.93 -12.13 -6.21
CA VAL A 36 -6.89 -13.10 -5.86
C VAL A 36 -6.99 -13.55 -4.40
N ASP A 37 -8.18 -13.51 -3.81
CA ASP A 37 -8.49 -13.93 -2.45
C ASP A 37 -7.65 -13.21 -1.37
N LEU A 38 -7.39 -11.93 -1.54
CA LEU A 38 -6.77 -11.09 -0.51
C LEU A 38 -7.71 -9.97 -0.11
N THR A 39 -7.70 -9.62 1.18
CA THR A 39 -8.18 -8.31 1.61
C THR A 39 -7.09 -7.26 1.38
N LEU A 40 -7.47 -5.99 1.28
CA LEU A 40 -6.49 -4.90 1.17
C LEU A 40 -5.53 -4.87 2.37
N ALA A 41 -6.02 -5.21 3.59
CA ALA A 41 -5.18 -5.28 4.77
C ALA A 41 -4.14 -6.42 4.67
N GLN A 42 -4.54 -7.59 4.17
CA GLN A 42 -3.63 -8.71 3.93
C GLN A 42 -2.59 -8.37 2.85
N TYR A 43 -3.01 -7.78 1.74
CA TYR A 43 -2.11 -7.33 0.69
C TYR A 43 -1.07 -6.34 1.21
N ARG A 44 -1.49 -5.33 1.99
CA ARG A 44 -0.56 -4.36 2.61
C ARG A 44 0.46 -5.03 3.53
N VAL A 45 0.05 -6.00 4.35
CA VAL A 45 1.01 -6.76 5.17
C VAL A 45 2.03 -7.48 4.29
N LEU A 46 1.57 -8.20 3.26
CA LEU A 46 2.46 -8.94 2.35
C LEU A 46 3.47 -8.01 1.66
N VAL A 47 3.03 -6.86 1.14
CA VAL A 47 3.93 -5.87 0.52
C VAL A 47 4.98 -5.35 1.50
N PHE A 48 4.62 -5.13 2.78
CA PHE A 48 5.60 -4.64 3.77
C PHE A 48 6.62 -5.68 4.22
N VAL A 49 6.33 -6.97 4.05
CA VAL A 49 7.27 -8.06 4.38
C VAL A 49 7.89 -8.68 3.13
N ASP A 50 7.57 -8.16 1.95
CA ASP A 50 8.21 -8.60 0.71
C ASP A 50 9.65 -8.05 0.62
N GLY A 51 10.59 -8.94 0.39
CA GLY A 51 12.01 -8.62 0.28
C GLY A 51 12.75 -8.38 1.61
N VAL A 52 12.05 -8.21 2.75
CA VAL A 52 12.68 -8.02 4.05
C VAL A 52 11.82 -8.54 5.21
N ASP A 53 12.42 -9.37 6.04
CA ASP A 53 11.79 -9.83 7.27
C ASP A 53 11.65 -8.68 8.27
N ARG A 54 10.44 -8.50 8.84
CA ARG A 54 10.14 -7.37 9.72
C ARG A 54 9.52 -7.79 11.04
N PRO A 55 9.91 -7.16 12.16
CA PRO A 55 9.21 -7.33 13.43
C PRO A 55 7.72 -7.00 13.29
N ALA A 56 6.86 -7.85 13.86
CA ALA A 56 5.40 -7.63 13.82
C ALA A 56 5.00 -6.26 14.39
N THR A 57 5.68 -5.78 15.42
CA THR A 57 5.46 -4.45 16.00
C THR A 57 5.77 -3.31 15.02
N GLU A 58 6.78 -3.49 14.17
CA GLU A 58 7.11 -2.53 13.11
C GLU A 58 6.04 -2.52 12.03
N VAL A 59 5.61 -3.70 11.58
CA VAL A 59 4.54 -3.81 10.57
C VAL A 59 3.24 -3.18 11.06
N ALA A 60 2.84 -3.41 12.33
CA ALA A 60 1.66 -2.76 12.90
C ALA A 60 1.76 -1.23 12.85
N ARG A 61 2.94 -0.70 13.20
CA ARG A 61 3.21 0.74 13.19
C ARG A 61 3.18 1.32 11.77
N LEU A 62 3.84 0.68 10.81
CA LEU A 62 3.86 1.10 9.40
C LEU A 62 2.46 1.11 8.78
N LEU A 63 1.62 0.14 9.16
CA LEU A 63 0.25 0.05 8.69
C LEU A 63 -0.73 0.98 9.43
N GLY A 64 -0.31 1.57 10.56
CA GLY A 64 -1.17 2.41 11.40
C GLY A 64 -2.31 1.62 12.05
N VAL A 65 -2.07 0.35 12.41
CA VAL A 65 -3.09 -0.52 13.02
C VAL A 65 -2.67 -0.96 14.43
N SER A 66 -3.66 -1.38 15.24
CA SER A 66 -3.39 -1.93 16.56
C SER A 66 -2.67 -3.29 16.45
N PRO A 67 -1.87 -3.69 17.45
CA PRO A 67 -1.24 -5.01 17.48
C PRO A 67 -2.25 -6.17 17.36
N SER A 68 -3.43 -6.04 17.95
CA SER A 68 -4.50 -7.04 17.86
C SER A 68 -5.07 -7.16 16.45
N THR A 69 -5.25 -6.02 15.76
CA THR A 69 -5.68 -6.00 14.35
C THR A 69 -4.64 -6.67 13.45
N LEU A 70 -3.35 -6.33 13.64
CA LEU A 70 -2.29 -6.99 12.87
C LEU A 70 -2.27 -8.50 13.12
N THR A 71 -2.37 -8.93 14.40
CA THR A 71 -2.38 -10.35 14.75
C THR A 71 -3.47 -11.10 13.99
N SER A 72 -4.69 -10.58 13.97
CA SER A 72 -5.80 -11.19 13.25
C SER A 72 -5.55 -11.30 11.73
N VAL A 73 -4.97 -10.26 11.12
CA VAL A 73 -4.63 -10.26 9.69
C VAL A 73 -3.53 -11.30 9.39
N VAL A 74 -2.49 -11.34 10.24
CA VAL A 74 -1.37 -12.27 10.10
C VAL A 74 -1.79 -13.70 10.36
N ASP A 75 -2.70 -13.95 11.31
CA ASP A 75 -3.27 -15.31 11.54
C ASP A 75 -3.94 -15.84 10.26
N GLY A 76 -4.71 -15.01 9.58
CA GLY A 76 -5.32 -15.36 8.30
C GLY A 76 -4.31 -15.62 7.18
N LEU A 77 -3.18 -14.90 7.17
CA LEU A 77 -2.09 -15.13 6.20
C LEU A 77 -1.29 -16.41 6.52
N CYS A 78 -0.96 -16.65 7.80
CA CYS A 78 -0.28 -17.85 8.25
C CYS A 78 -1.12 -19.11 8.01
N GLY A 79 -2.46 -19.04 8.26
CA GLY A 79 -3.37 -20.14 7.99
C GLY A 79 -3.48 -20.53 6.50
N ARG A 80 -2.97 -19.69 5.61
CA ARG A 80 -2.91 -19.91 4.16
C ARG A 80 -1.48 -20.08 3.65
N ASP A 81 -0.52 -20.21 4.55
CA ASP A 81 0.92 -20.35 4.25
C ASP A 81 1.51 -19.23 3.38
N LEU A 82 0.98 -18.00 3.52
CA LEU A 82 1.48 -16.83 2.78
C LEU A 82 2.53 -16.03 3.56
N VAL A 83 2.52 -16.15 4.90
CA VAL A 83 3.46 -15.54 5.84
C VAL A 83 3.80 -16.55 6.91
N GLN A 84 5.02 -16.54 7.39
CA GLN A 84 5.47 -17.31 8.56
C GLN A 84 5.94 -16.38 9.67
N ARG A 85 5.78 -16.85 10.91
CA ARG A 85 6.32 -16.21 12.10
C ARG A 85 7.63 -16.88 12.47
N LEU A 86 8.67 -16.08 12.56
CA LEU A 86 10.01 -16.51 12.97
C LEU A 86 10.37 -15.85 14.30
N SER A 87 11.22 -16.49 15.07
CA SER A 87 11.88 -15.83 16.20
C SER A 87 13.00 -14.93 15.69
N ASP A 88 13.08 -13.71 16.21
CA ASP A 88 14.18 -12.80 15.88
C ASP A 88 15.51 -13.43 16.31
N PRO A 89 16.49 -13.56 15.40
CA PRO A 89 17.80 -14.13 15.75
C PRO A 89 18.55 -13.33 16.83
N ALA A 90 18.29 -12.04 16.94
CA ALA A 90 18.94 -11.13 17.89
C ALA A 90 18.17 -11.07 19.23
N ASP A 91 16.85 -11.28 19.22
CA ASP A 91 16.01 -11.28 20.42
C ASP A 91 14.88 -12.30 20.25
N GLY A 92 15.08 -13.52 20.73
CA GLY A 92 14.13 -14.62 20.61
C GLY A 92 12.73 -14.36 21.20
N ARG A 93 12.52 -13.23 21.90
CA ARG A 93 11.21 -12.79 22.40
C ARG A 93 10.42 -12.00 21.34
N ARG A 94 11.07 -11.59 20.26
CA ARG A 94 10.45 -10.84 19.17
C ARG A 94 9.98 -11.77 18.07
N VAL A 95 8.78 -11.52 17.58
CA VAL A 95 8.24 -12.22 16.42
C VAL A 95 8.54 -11.40 15.18
N VAL A 96 9.17 -12.02 14.21
CA VAL A 96 9.47 -11.48 12.90
C VAL A 96 8.53 -12.13 11.89
N LEU A 97 7.99 -11.34 10.98
CA LEU A 97 7.15 -11.79 9.89
C LEU A 97 8.00 -11.94 8.63
N SER A 98 7.92 -13.08 8.00
CA SER A 98 8.61 -13.41 6.75
C SER A 98 7.59 -13.88 5.72
N ILE A 99 7.73 -13.41 4.49
CA ILE A 99 6.87 -13.84 3.38
C ILE A 99 7.35 -15.21 2.85
N THR A 100 6.41 -16.08 2.52
CA THR A 100 6.71 -17.36 1.86
C THR A 100 6.81 -17.19 0.34
N ASP A 101 7.23 -18.24 -0.39
CA ASP A 101 7.21 -18.23 -1.86
C ASP A 101 5.78 -18.15 -2.40
N ASP A 102 4.82 -18.81 -1.74
CA ASP A 102 3.40 -18.70 -2.08
C ASP A 102 2.88 -17.29 -1.80
N GLY A 103 3.35 -16.65 -0.72
CA GLY A 103 3.07 -15.25 -0.41
C GLY A 103 3.57 -14.32 -1.52
N ARG A 104 4.82 -14.47 -1.96
CA ARG A 104 5.41 -13.69 -3.08
C ARG A 104 4.63 -13.89 -4.38
N ALA A 105 4.30 -15.13 -4.71
CA ALA A 105 3.48 -15.42 -5.89
C ALA A 105 2.07 -14.78 -5.79
N ARG A 106 1.53 -14.69 -4.57
CA ARG A 106 0.23 -14.03 -4.34
C ARG A 106 0.32 -12.52 -4.47
N VAL A 107 1.39 -11.88 -3.96
CA VAL A 107 1.67 -10.44 -4.16
C VAL A 107 1.77 -10.13 -5.65
N ALA A 108 2.59 -10.86 -6.40
CA ALA A 108 2.75 -10.62 -7.83
C ALA A 108 1.43 -10.69 -8.62
N ARG A 109 0.53 -11.63 -8.26
CA ARG A 109 -0.81 -11.68 -8.85
C ARG A 109 -1.70 -10.51 -8.45
N ALA A 110 -1.61 -10.08 -7.20
CA ALA A 110 -2.35 -8.92 -6.71
C ALA A 110 -1.89 -7.63 -7.40
N ASP A 111 -0.57 -7.44 -7.53
CA ASP A 111 0.02 -6.31 -8.25
C ASP A 111 -0.44 -6.25 -9.70
N ALA A 112 -0.43 -7.40 -10.39
CA ALA A 112 -0.91 -7.49 -11.77
C ALA A 112 -2.41 -7.13 -11.88
N ALA A 113 -3.25 -7.60 -10.95
CA ALA A 113 -4.67 -7.27 -10.95
C ALA A 113 -4.93 -5.78 -10.68
N VAL A 114 -4.19 -5.17 -9.75
CA VAL A 114 -4.28 -3.73 -9.47
C VAL A 114 -3.79 -2.91 -10.67
N ALA A 115 -2.64 -3.31 -11.27
CA ALA A 115 -2.08 -2.63 -12.44
C ALA A 115 -3.04 -2.67 -13.64
N ASP A 116 -3.71 -3.80 -13.89
CA ASP A 116 -4.71 -3.91 -14.96
C ASP A 116 -5.87 -2.93 -14.75
N ARG A 117 -6.39 -2.84 -13.52
CA ARG A 117 -7.47 -1.90 -13.19
C ARG A 117 -7.04 -0.44 -13.33
N LEU A 118 -5.82 -0.11 -12.90
CA LEU A 118 -5.27 1.23 -13.06
C LEU A 118 -5.05 1.57 -14.54
N SER A 119 -4.51 0.64 -15.32
CA SER A 119 -4.31 0.81 -16.77
C SER A 119 -5.63 1.10 -17.49
N GLY A 120 -6.70 0.39 -17.14
CA GLY A 120 -8.03 0.65 -17.68
C GLY A 120 -8.60 2.04 -17.34
N LEU A 121 -8.22 2.61 -16.19
CA LEU A 121 -8.58 3.98 -15.82
C LEU A 121 -7.71 5.01 -16.57
N LEU A 122 -6.40 4.77 -16.64
CA LEU A 122 -5.45 5.66 -17.31
C LEU A 122 -5.70 5.76 -18.81
N ALA A 123 -6.12 4.68 -19.46
CA ALA A 123 -6.49 4.68 -20.87
C ALA A 123 -7.60 5.68 -21.24
N ARG A 124 -8.39 6.13 -20.26
CA ARG A 124 -9.44 7.13 -20.44
C ARG A 124 -8.94 8.58 -20.41
N LEU A 125 -7.68 8.82 -20.04
CA LEU A 125 -7.12 10.14 -19.85
C LEU A 125 -6.40 10.70 -21.09
N GLY A 126 -6.01 9.84 -22.03
CA GLY A 126 -5.03 10.17 -23.07
C GLY A 126 -3.59 10.14 -22.51
N PRO A 127 -2.58 10.05 -23.40
CA PRO A 127 -1.21 9.69 -23.00
C PRO A 127 -0.55 10.71 -22.06
N GLU A 128 -0.65 11.98 -22.33
CA GLU A 128 -0.01 13.04 -21.50
C GLU A 128 -0.59 13.08 -20.07
N ARG A 129 -1.92 13.01 -19.94
CA ARG A 129 -2.58 13.04 -18.63
C ARG A 129 -2.39 11.73 -17.88
N ALA A 130 -2.30 10.61 -18.58
CA ALA A 130 -1.98 9.32 -17.97
C ALA A 130 -0.56 9.32 -17.38
N SER A 131 0.44 9.84 -18.11
CA SER A 131 1.80 10.03 -17.61
C SER A 131 1.81 10.92 -16.37
N ALA A 132 1.20 12.10 -16.44
CA ALA A 132 1.15 13.02 -15.30
C ALA A 132 0.47 12.41 -14.06
N ALA A 133 -0.52 11.52 -14.24
CA ALA A 133 -1.15 10.82 -13.13
C ALA A 133 -0.22 9.79 -12.49
N LEU A 134 0.58 9.07 -13.28
CA LEU A 134 1.61 8.15 -12.79
C LEU A 134 2.72 8.90 -12.06
N ASP A 135 3.25 9.95 -12.67
CA ASP A 135 4.27 10.81 -12.05
C ASP A 135 3.80 11.37 -10.69
N GLY A 136 2.52 11.73 -10.61
CA GLY A 136 1.91 12.19 -9.35
C GLY A 136 1.83 11.09 -8.28
N LEU A 137 1.58 9.84 -8.66
CA LEU A 137 1.59 8.70 -7.75
C LEU A 137 3.02 8.39 -7.28
N ASP A 138 4.01 8.49 -8.16
CA ASP A 138 5.42 8.28 -7.81
C ASP A 138 5.89 9.33 -6.81
N LEU A 139 5.58 10.61 -7.02
CA LEU A 139 5.88 11.69 -6.07
C LEU A 139 5.22 11.48 -4.70
N LEU A 140 3.97 11.00 -4.68
CA LEU A 140 3.30 10.68 -3.41
C LEU A 140 3.94 9.49 -2.72
N ASN A 141 4.41 8.50 -3.46
CA ASN A 141 5.12 7.35 -2.92
C ASN A 141 6.46 7.76 -2.30
N GLU A 142 7.24 8.59 -2.98
CA GLU A 142 8.49 9.16 -2.45
C GLU A 142 8.23 9.94 -1.13
N ALA A 143 7.22 10.81 -1.13
CA ALA A 143 6.86 11.57 0.07
C ALA A 143 6.39 10.66 1.22
N MET A 144 5.71 9.56 0.91
CA MET A 144 5.30 8.56 1.91
C MET A 144 6.51 7.84 2.50
N ASP A 145 7.48 7.47 1.67
CA ASP A 145 8.71 6.81 2.13
C ASP A 145 9.53 7.74 3.03
N ASP A 146 9.61 9.04 2.72
CA ASP A 146 10.24 10.04 3.55
C ASP A 146 9.51 10.18 4.90
N TYR A 147 8.20 10.31 4.87
CA TYR A 147 7.38 10.38 6.07
C TYR A 147 7.56 9.14 6.97
N LEU A 148 7.57 7.94 6.38
CA LEU A 148 7.77 6.70 7.12
C LEU A 148 9.19 6.61 7.71
N ARG A 149 10.21 7.08 7.01
CA ARG A 149 11.59 7.15 7.51
C ARG A 149 11.72 8.11 8.68
N GLU A 150 11.15 9.29 8.60
CA GLU A 150 11.22 10.30 9.65
C GLU A 150 10.47 9.88 10.91
N HIS A 151 9.27 9.32 10.75
CA HIS A 151 8.39 9.05 11.90
C HIS A 151 8.56 7.63 12.45
N PHE A 152 9.05 6.71 11.62
CA PHE A 152 9.12 5.28 11.94
C PHE A 152 10.49 4.65 11.67
N GLY A 153 11.42 5.36 11.05
CA GLY A 153 12.82 4.97 10.92
C GLY A 153 13.42 4.88 12.32
N GLY A 154 13.41 3.71 12.93
CA GLY A 154 13.96 3.47 14.24
C GLY A 154 15.46 3.78 14.24
N ARG A 155 15.94 4.44 15.29
CA ARG A 155 17.38 4.55 15.60
C ARG A 155 17.97 3.14 15.53
N ARG A 156 19.03 3.03 14.72
CA ARG A 156 19.91 1.86 14.71
C ARG A 156 20.49 1.64 16.10
#